data_c6f73f9c1e7bd5ec4b525e3e921d06c8
#
_entry.id   c6f73f9c1e7bd5ec4b525e3e921d06c8
#
_cell.length_a   1.000
_cell.length_b   1.000
_cell.length_c   1.000
_cell.angle_alpha   90.00
_cell.angle_beta   90.00
_cell.angle_gamma   90.00
#
_symmetry.space_group_name_H-M   'P 1'
#
loop_
_entity.id
_entity.type
_entity.pdbx_description
1 polymer ?
#
loop_
_entity_poly.entity_id
_entity_poly.type
_entity_poly.pdbx_seq_one_letter_code
_entity_poly.pdbx_strand_id
1 'polypeptide(L)'
;MKRTYSCALLLLSLLVCGIAGADTAADDNSWWWDDAWWSDGQLEVPDNYPVASEWTSYQSGDVEVPALLARPAGEGSYPAVLFVHGRRGLDELIQGHVRRVAARGFVVLAPDIYKAHFIGTHPIEHDYALEKDVDAAVDVLLARDDISSDKACLYSHTRGGYYTLKVATTFKRQENAIACYVSYYPHLQDPNAPEPLQVYGYAPEIERLGLPTLVFIGDEEQYQRRRVIETSIGVMQDQGRDARFIVYPGVGRGFDFRAENVRTFADDLASKDALQRAATFMRTHLAKPVESAGAEAALTGEALYNSDKAPQSMLYDLPREVVPGVWSAIGATAPGTYANSGHNNNLSFVITDAGVVVVNAGDNYLLAKALHDEIRKITDQPVKYVVLENGQGHAMLGSSYWQEQGVPVIAHVDALHEIEEQSFALLEGMQARAKEKAAGTRVVMPDETFEGSMIIELGGERIELLNLGPAHSPGDIVVWLPARKVVISGDMAFYQRMLPLFEHTDTRAWIETWNKFE
;
A
#
# COMPACT_ATOMS: atom_id res chain seq x y z
N MET A 1 40.28 -11.37 -93.49
CA MET A 1 39.09 -10.82 -92.83
C MET A 1 38.66 -11.81 -91.76
N LYS A 2 39.08 -11.59 -90.53
CA LYS A 2 38.60 -12.33 -89.37
C LYS A 2 38.27 -11.33 -88.28
N ARG A 3 36.99 -11.16 -87.96
CA ARG A 3 36.54 -10.32 -86.87
C ARG A 3 36.51 -11.17 -85.60
N THR A 4 37.28 -10.78 -84.64
CA THR A 4 37.30 -11.30 -83.28
C THR A 4 36.21 -10.56 -82.49
N TYR A 5 35.28 -11.30 -81.89
CA TYR A 5 34.33 -10.81 -80.90
C TYR A 5 34.91 -11.05 -79.51
N SER A 6 35.18 -9.99 -78.79
CA SER A 6 35.48 -10.03 -77.37
C SER A 6 34.19 -10.13 -76.59
N CYS A 7 34.07 -11.20 -75.80
CA CYS A 7 33.03 -11.37 -74.81
C CYS A 7 33.37 -10.56 -73.57
N ALA A 8 32.63 -9.55 -73.29
CA ALA A 8 32.72 -8.84 -72.00
C ALA A 8 31.78 -9.53 -71.02
N LEU A 9 32.40 -10.14 -69.96
CA LEU A 9 31.66 -10.63 -68.81
C LEU A 9 31.18 -9.43 -67.98
N LEU A 10 29.88 -9.17 -67.93
CA LEU A 10 29.26 -8.32 -66.93
C LEU A 10 29.08 -9.09 -65.65
N LEU A 11 29.84 -8.79 -64.65
CA LEU A 11 29.58 -9.18 -63.24
C LEU A 11 28.39 -8.35 -62.74
N LEU A 12 27.25 -9.00 -62.62
CA LEU A 12 26.06 -8.50 -61.91
C LEU A 12 26.30 -8.71 -60.41
N SER A 13 26.74 -7.66 -59.71
CA SER A 13 26.76 -7.62 -58.25
C SER A 13 25.33 -7.46 -57.75
N LEU A 14 24.73 -8.56 -57.30
CA LEU A 14 23.51 -8.52 -56.52
C LEU A 14 23.79 -7.83 -55.18
N LEU A 15 23.36 -6.56 -55.11
CA LEU A 15 23.17 -5.90 -53.83
C LEU A 15 21.98 -6.59 -53.16
N VAL A 16 22.25 -7.50 -52.27
CA VAL A 16 21.26 -7.94 -51.27
C VAL A 16 21.08 -6.78 -50.31
N CYS A 17 20.07 -5.94 -50.56
CA CYS A 17 19.54 -5.04 -49.54
C CYS A 17 18.96 -5.94 -48.44
N GLY A 18 19.73 -6.18 -47.40
CA GLY A 18 19.22 -6.69 -46.15
C GLY A 18 18.15 -5.70 -45.67
N ILE A 19 16.90 -6.10 -45.77
CA ILE A 19 15.86 -5.52 -44.97
C ILE A 19 16.29 -5.84 -43.54
N ALA A 20 16.93 -4.86 -42.89
CA ALA A 20 17.00 -4.85 -41.44
C ALA A 20 15.53 -4.92 -41.01
N GLY A 21 15.08 -6.10 -40.59
CA GLY A 21 13.87 -6.21 -39.81
C GLY A 21 14.04 -5.17 -38.70
N ALA A 22 13.17 -4.19 -38.66
CA ALA A 22 12.97 -3.48 -37.42
C ALA A 22 12.65 -4.61 -36.41
N ASP A 23 13.61 -4.94 -35.58
CA ASP A 23 13.29 -5.48 -34.29
C ASP A 23 12.28 -4.47 -33.73
N THR A 24 11.01 -4.86 -33.78
CA THR A 24 10.06 -4.34 -32.83
C THR A 24 10.70 -4.71 -31.50
N ALA A 25 11.38 -3.75 -30.85
CA ALA A 25 11.67 -3.86 -29.47
C ALA A 25 10.34 -4.31 -28.86
N ALA A 26 10.25 -5.58 -28.49
CA ALA A 26 9.22 -6.03 -27.57
C ALA A 26 9.27 -4.99 -26.46
N ASP A 27 8.14 -4.37 -26.15
CA ASP A 27 8.07 -3.42 -25.04
C ASP A 27 8.78 -4.11 -23.87
N ASP A 28 10.01 -3.69 -23.64
CA ASP A 28 10.82 -4.24 -22.57
C ASP A 28 10.29 -3.65 -21.27
N ASN A 29 9.23 -4.26 -20.76
CA ASN A 29 8.66 -3.93 -19.45
C ASN A 29 9.52 -4.49 -18.30
N SER A 30 10.74 -4.96 -18.59
CA SER A 30 11.64 -5.54 -17.60
C SER A 30 11.99 -4.58 -16.46
N TRP A 31 11.91 -3.27 -16.68
CA TRP A 31 12.22 -2.26 -15.68
C TRP A 31 11.30 -2.28 -14.45
N TRP A 32 10.06 -2.79 -14.57
CA TRP A 32 9.12 -2.94 -13.45
C TRP A 32 8.81 -4.40 -13.13
N TRP A 33 9.19 -5.31 -14.01
CA TRP A 33 8.97 -6.73 -13.82
C TRP A 33 9.95 -7.29 -12.79
N ASP A 34 9.45 -8.00 -11.84
CA ASP A 34 10.22 -8.55 -10.74
C ASP A 34 9.95 -10.05 -10.60
N ASP A 35 10.72 -10.85 -11.34
CA ASP A 35 10.61 -12.31 -11.30
C ASP A 35 10.85 -12.87 -9.90
N ALA A 36 11.77 -12.27 -9.15
CA ALA A 36 12.06 -12.70 -7.79
C ALA A 36 10.84 -12.47 -6.87
N TRP A 37 10.08 -11.38 -7.07
CA TRP A 37 8.83 -11.16 -6.36
C TRP A 37 7.73 -12.13 -6.79
N TRP A 38 7.48 -12.23 -8.10
CA TRP A 38 6.33 -12.96 -8.62
C TRP A 38 6.50 -14.48 -8.51
N SER A 39 7.70 -15.00 -8.71
CA SER A 39 8.01 -16.42 -8.67
C SER A 39 8.48 -16.90 -7.29
N ASP A 40 9.35 -16.16 -6.65
CA ASP A 40 10.03 -16.56 -5.41
C ASP A 40 9.53 -15.81 -4.17
N GLY A 41 8.73 -14.76 -4.34
CA GLY A 41 8.24 -13.92 -3.25
C GLY A 41 9.27 -13.00 -2.64
N GLN A 42 10.37 -12.74 -3.34
CA GLN A 42 11.47 -11.94 -2.85
C GLN A 42 11.15 -10.43 -2.91
N LEU A 43 11.47 -9.69 -1.86
CA LEU A 43 11.47 -8.22 -1.83
C LEU A 43 12.79 -7.74 -1.24
N GLU A 44 13.27 -6.60 -1.69
CA GLU A 44 14.42 -5.91 -1.11
C GLU A 44 14.04 -5.18 0.19
N VAL A 45 13.46 -5.90 1.14
CA VAL A 45 13.04 -5.35 2.44
C VAL A 45 13.40 -6.31 3.56
N PRO A 46 13.54 -5.83 4.80
CA PRO A 46 13.59 -6.69 5.98
C PRO A 46 12.42 -7.67 5.97
N ASP A 47 12.56 -8.81 6.60
CA ASP A 47 11.52 -9.85 6.66
C ASP A 47 11.25 -10.59 5.34
N ASN A 48 12.22 -10.65 4.48
CA ASN A 48 12.18 -11.49 3.29
C ASN A 48 12.93 -12.79 3.54
N TYR A 49 12.19 -13.88 3.59
CA TYR A 49 12.73 -15.21 3.88
C TYR A 49 12.72 -16.07 2.62
N PRO A 50 13.80 -16.85 2.38
CA PRO A 50 13.74 -17.97 1.45
C PRO A 50 12.64 -18.93 1.89
N VAL A 51 11.90 -19.50 0.95
CA VAL A 51 10.72 -20.32 1.24
C VAL A 51 10.98 -21.78 0.91
N ALA A 52 10.63 -22.65 1.86
CA ALA A 52 10.44 -24.07 1.64
C ALA A 52 8.95 -24.37 1.50
N SER A 53 8.55 -25.15 0.50
CA SER A 53 7.17 -25.58 0.33
C SER A 53 7.08 -27.05 -0.02
N GLU A 54 6.07 -27.72 0.51
CA GLU A 54 5.82 -29.16 0.28
C GLU A 54 4.33 -29.44 0.30
N TRP A 55 3.93 -30.50 -0.39
CA TRP A 55 2.59 -31.04 -0.29
C TRP A 55 2.50 -31.99 0.89
N THR A 56 1.49 -31.80 1.71
CA THR A 56 1.12 -32.64 2.85
C THR A 56 -0.35 -32.99 2.77
N SER A 57 -0.88 -33.73 3.73
CA SER A 57 -2.31 -33.99 3.88
C SER A 57 -2.69 -34.06 5.36
N TYR A 58 -3.99 -33.92 5.64
CA TYR A 58 -4.58 -34.12 6.96
C TYR A 58 -5.94 -34.79 6.86
N GLN A 59 -6.41 -35.37 7.97
CA GLN A 59 -7.72 -36.01 8.05
C GLN A 59 -8.79 -35.02 8.49
N SER A 60 -9.91 -34.97 7.76
CA SER A 60 -11.15 -34.28 8.14
C SER A 60 -12.30 -35.30 8.16
N GLY A 61 -12.57 -35.88 9.29
CA GLY A 61 -13.46 -37.06 9.36
C GLY A 61 -12.90 -38.22 8.53
N ASP A 62 -13.67 -38.67 7.55
CA ASP A 62 -13.28 -39.77 6.64
C ASP A 62 -12.56 -39.28 5.36
N VAL A 63 -12.30 -37.98 5.23
CA VAL A 63 -11.69 -37.39 4.04
C VAL A 63 -10.23 -37.04 4.31
N GLU A 64 -9.32 -37.47 3.43
CA GLU A 64 -7.94 -37.01 3.40
C GLU A 64 -7.86 -35.76 2.55
N VAL A 65 -7.49 -34.63 3.16
CA VAL A 65 -7.40 -33.33 2.51
C VAL A 65 -5.96 -33.02 2.19
N PRO A 66 -5.57 -32.95 0.91
CA PRO A 66 -4.23 -32.50 0.53
C PRO A 66 -4.08 -31.00 0.81
N ALA A 67 -2.90 -30.59 1.23
CA ALA A 67 -2.61 -29.20 1.54
C ALA A 67 -1.19 -28.82 1.10
N LEU A 68 -1.01 -27.60 0.64
CA LEU A 68 0.30 -27.00 0.45
C LEU A 68 0.74 -26.39 1.78
N LEU A 69 1.91 -26.80 2.26
CA LEU A 69 2.58 -26.19 3.38
C LEU A 69 3.72 -25.35 2.84
N ALA A 70 3.75 -24.05 3.17
CA ALA A 70 4.85 -23.17 2.84
C ALA A 70 5.33 -22.43 4.09
N ARG A 71 6.65 -22.30 4.26
CA ARG A 71 7.25 -21.66 5.43
C ARG A 71 8.63 -21.07 5.09
N PRO A 72 9.18 -20.20 5.91
CA PRO A 72 10.57 -19.82 5.80
C PRO A 72 11.48 -21.04 5.82
N ALA A 73 12.49 -21.06 4.94
CA ALA A 73 13.46 -22.14 4.88
C ALA A 73 14.40 -22.09 6.09
N GLY A 74 14.86 -23.24 6.53
CA GLY A 74 15.75 -23.37 7.67
C GLY A 74 15.01 -23.67 8.99
N GLU A 75 15.76 -23.58 10.09
CA GLU A 75 15.23 -23.80 11.44
C GLU A 75 14.58 -22.51 11.98
N GLY A 76 13.50 -22.64 12.72
CA GLY A 76 12.80 -21.53 13.35
C GLY A 76 11.30 -21.79 13.50
N SER A 77 10.68 -21.02 14.39
CA SER A 77 9.24 -21.03 14.57
C SER A 77 8.66 -19.70 14.11
N TYR A 78 7.55 -19.75 13.39
CA TYR A 78 6.92 -18.57 12.78
C TYR A 78 5.42 -18.54 13.06
N PRO A 79 4.78 -17.36 13.01
CA PRO A 79 3.33 -17.25 13.22
C PRO A 79 2.53 -18.01 12.16
N ALA A 80 1.36 -18.50 12.55
CA ALA A 80 0.50 -19.36 11.76
C ALA A 80 -0.48 -18.58 10.88
N VAL A 81 -0.62 -19.01 9.61
CA VAL A 81 -1.61 -18.50 8.67
C VAL A 81 -2.33 -19.66 7.99
N LEU A 82 -3.66 -19.69 8.09
CA LEU A 82 -4.49 -20.59 7.30
C LEU A 82 -4.96 -19.88 6.03
N PHE A 83 -4.48 -20.35 4.88
CA PHE A 83 -4.82 -19.79 3.57
C PHE A 83 -5.94 -20.60 2.92
N VAL A 84 -7.01 -19.93 2.45
CA VAL A 84 -8.14 -20.59 1.81
C VAL A 84 -8.37 -20.02 0.41
N HIS A 85 -8.21 -20.89 -0.58
CA HIS A 85 -8.36 -20.53 -2.00
C HIS A 85 -9.82 -20.22 -2.38
N GLY A 86 -9.98 -19.52 -3.50
CA GLY A 86 -11.27 -19.26 -4.13
C GLY A 86 -11.73 -20.39 -5.09
N ARG A 87 -12.66 -20.05 -6.00
CA ARG A 87 -13.22 -20.99 -7.00
C ARG A 87 -12.17 -21.58 -7.94
N ARG A 88 -11.04 -20.91 -8.08
CA ARG A 88 -9.93 -21.34 -8.91
C ARG A 88 -9.26 -22.64 -8.42
N GLY A 89 -9.39 -22.93 -7.14
CA GLY A 89 -8.63 -24.00 -6.53
C GLY A 89 -7.22 -23.53 -6.14
N LEU A 90 -6.35 -24.47 -5.82
CA LEU A 90 -4.95 -24.22 -5.44
C LEU A 90 -4.02 -24.48 -6.64
N ASP A 91 -4.22 -23.73 -7.74
CA ASP A 91 -3.35 -23.79 -8.92
C ASP A 91 -1.99 -23.08 -8.68
N GLU A 92 -1.10 -23.12 -9.65
CA GLU A 92 0.27 -22.57 -9.51
C GLU A 92 0.31 -21.09 -9.20
N LEU A 93 -0.61 -20.27 -9.72
CA LEU A 93 -0.67 -18.84 -9.42
C LEU A 93 -1.06 -18.60 -7.96
N ILE A 94 -2.02 -19.37 -7.45
CA ILE A 94 -2.42 -19.31 -6.04
C ILE A 94 -1.32 -19.90 -5.14
N GLN A 95 -0.67 -20.99 -5.53
CA GLN A 95 0.49 -21.53 -4.81
C GLN A 95 1.64 -20.50 -4.75
N GLY A 96 1.87 -19.74 -5.83
CA GLY A 96 2.81 -18.62 -5.85
C GLY A 96 2.46 -17.58 -4.79
N HIS A 97 1.18 -17.22 -4.65
CA HIS A 97 0.73 -16.30 -3.61
C HIS A 97 0.94 -16.86 -2.19
N VAL A 98 0.66 -18.14 -1.96
CA VAL A 98 0.94 -18.83 -0.69
C VAL A 98 2.43 -18.73 -0.31
N ARG A 99 3.33 -18.95 -1.28
CA ARG A 99 4.79 -18.78 -1.08
C ARG A 99 5.16 -17.35 -0.75
N ARG A 100 4.55 -16.35 -1.42
CA ARG A 100 4.78 -14.92 -1.09
C ARG A 100 4.36 -14.55 0.33
N VAL A 101 3.26 -15.12 0.83
CA VAL A 101 2.86 -14.95 2.24
C VAL A 101 3.90 -15.58 3.17
N ALA A 102 4.37 -16.80 2.87
CA ALA A 102 5.40 -17.47 3.66
C ALA A 102 6.74 -16.71 3.67
N ALA A 103 7.10 -16.08 2.54
CA ALA A 103 8.29 -15.24 2.43
C ALA A 103 8.26 -14.02 3.37
N ARG A 104 7.10 -13.67 3.90
CA ARG A 104 6.95 -12.61 4.93
C ARG A 104 7.12 -13.12 6.37
N GLY A 105 7.59 -14.35 6.55
CA GLY A 105 7.88 -14.91 7.87
C GLY A 105 6.68 -15.59 8.53
N PHE A 106 5.89 -16.33 7.76
CA PHE A 106 4.75 -17.11 8.27
C PHE A 106 4.87 -18.59 7.89
N VAL A 107 4.34 -19.46 8.75
CA VAL A 107 3.99 -20.82 8.36
C VAL A 107 2.58 -20.79 7.80
N VAL A 108 2.43 -21.14 6.52
CA VAL A 108 1.17 -21.07 5.80
C VAL A 108 0.71 -22.47 5.42
N LEU A 109 -0.46 -22.88 5.90
CA LEU A 109 -1.14 -24.10 5.47
C LEU A 109 -2.28 -23.72 4.53
N ALA A 110 -2.25 -24.28 3.31
CA ALA A 110 -3.25 -24.02 2.28
C ALA A 110 -3.92 -25.35 1.86
N PRO A 111 -5.09 -25.72 2.42
CA PRO A 111 -5.80 -26.91 2.01
C PRO A 111 -6.38 -26.80 0.60
N ASP A 112 -6.24 -27.85 -0.19
CA ASP A 112 -6.92 -28.02 -1.49
C ASP A 112 -8.24 -28.77 -1.30
N ILE A 113 -9.23 -28.04 -0.80
CA ILE A 113 -10.54 -28.61 -0.46
C ILE A 113 -11.31 -29.14 -1.69
N TYR A 114 -11.01 -28.63 -2.89
CA TYR A 114 -11.63 -29.13 -4.11
C TYR A 114 -11.03 -30.46 -4.56
N LYS A 115 -9.71 -30.57 -4.49
CA LYS A 115 -9.02 -31.83 -4.83
C LYS A 115 -9.40 -32.97 -3.88
N ALA A 116 -9.58 -32.67 -2.60
CA ALA A 116 -10.03 -33.63 -1.58
C ALA A 116 -11.36 -34.31 -1.96
N HIS A 117 -12.25 -33.61 -2.64
CA HIS A 117 -13.58 -34.07 -3.02
C HIS A 117 -13.77 -34.27 -4.53
N PHE A 118 -12.68 -34.32 -5.30
CA PHE A 118 -12.70 -34.47 -6.76
C PHE A 118 -13.54 -33.41 -7.48
N ILE A 119 -13.62 -32.20 -6.90
CA ILE A 119 -14.35 -31.07 -7.47
C ILE A 119 -13.42 -30.37 -8.46
N GLY A 120 -13.92 -30.10 -9.67
CA GLY A 120 -13.20 -29.33 -10.66
C GLY A 120 -13.08 -27.86 -10.28
N THR A 121 -12.18 -27.14 -10.96
CA THR A 121 -12.04 -25.70 -10.78
C THR A 121 -13.29 -24.93 -11.22
N HIS A 122 -13.53 -23.78 -10.58
CA HIS A 122 -14.64 -22.86 -10.84
C HIS A 122 -16.05 -23.46 -10.62
N PRO A 123 -16.30 -24.23 -9.53
CA PRO A 123 -17.64 -24.74 -9.24
C PRO A 123 -18.62 -23.56 -9.10
N ILE A 124 -19.83 -23.72 -9.65
CA ILE A 124 -20.88 -22.69 -9.59
C ILE A 124 -21.43 -22.65 -8.16
N GLU A 125 -21.86 -23.78 -7.65
CA GLU A 125 -22.42 -23.91 -6.31
C GLU A 125 -21.34 -23.94 -5.24
N HIS A 126 -21.69 -23.49 -4.06
CA HIS A 126 -20.89 -23.65 -2.86
C HIS A 126 -21.31 -24.94 -2.15
N ASP A 127 -20.36 -25.79 -1.87
CA ASP A 127 -20.59 -26.98 -1.07
C ASP A 127 -20.28 -26.67 0.41
N TYR A 128 -21.32 -26.61 1.22
CA TYR A 128 -21.19 -26.36 2.66
C TYR A 128 -20.47 -27.50 3.41
N ALA A 129 -20.42 -28.72 2.85
CA ALA A 129 -19.72 -29.82 3.47
C ALA A 129 -18.20 -29.58 3.54
N LEU A 130 -17.64 -28.73 2.66
CA LEU A 130 -16.21 -28.38 2.66
C LEU A 130 -15.81 -27.45 3.80
N GLU A 131 -16.77 -26.79 4.46
CA GLU A 131 -16.48 -25.85 5.56
C GLU A 131 -15.79 -26.55 6.74
N LYS A 132 -16.18 -27.80 7.03
CA LYS A 132 -15.56 -28.62 8.08
C LYS A 132 -14.11 -28.98 7.76
N ASP A 133 -13.75 -29.11 6.49
CA ASP A 133 -12.39 -29.46 6.09
C ASP A 133 -11.46 -28.26 6.32
N VAL A 134 -11.96 -27.05 6.06
CA VAL A 134 -11.24 -25.81 6.41
C VAL A 134 -11.13 -25.63 7.92
N ASP A 135 -12.19 -25.95 8.67
CA ASP A 135 -12.16 -25.89 10.14
C ASP A 135 -11.12 -26.84 10.74
N ALA A 136 -11.05 -28.09 10.25
CA ALA A 136 -10.08 -29.10 10.70
C ALA A 136 -8.62 -28.66 10.46
N ALA A 137 -8.37 -27.90 9.38
CA ALA A 137 -7.03 -27.38 9.09
C ALA A 137 -6.49 -26.43 10.17
N VAL A 138 -7.36 -25.77 10.94
CA VAL A 138 -6.94 -24.88 12.04
C VAL A 138 -6.18 -25.67 13.10
N ASP A 139 -6.73 -26.80 13.54
CA ASP A 139 -6.11 -27.63 14.58
C ASP A 139 -4.82 -28.27 14.08
N VAL A 140 -4.78 -28.72 12.82
CA VAL A 140 -3.59 -29.28 12.18
C VAL A 140 -2.47 -28.25 12.11
N LEU A 141 -2.78 -27.02 11.71
CA LEU A 141 -1.81 -25.95 11.63
C LEU A 141 -1.25 -25.59 13.01
N LEU A 142 -2.11 -25.39 14.00
CA LEU A 142 -1.71 -24.97 15.36
C LEU A 142 -1.01 -26.08 16.16
N ALA A 143 -1.17 -27.35 15.78
CA ALA A 143 -0.49 -28.48 16.41
C ALA A 143 0.97 -28.67 15.95
N ARG A 144 1.49 -27.85 15.03
CA ARG A 144 2.84 -27.98 14.51
C ARG A 144 3.88 -27.40 15.47
N ASP A 145 5.03 -28.04 15.54
CA ASP A 145 6.15 -27.63 16.42
C ASP A 145 6.88 -26.35 15.91
N ASP A 146 6.72 -26.01 14.62
CA ASP A 146 7.33 -24.84 14.01
C ASP A 146 6.44 -23.58 14.04
N ILE A 147 5.36 -23.60 14.84
CA ILE A 147 4.48 -22.45 15.08
C ILE A 147 4.89 -21.70 16.35
N SER A 148 5.04 -20.38 16.23
CA SER A 148 5.38 -19.48 17.34
C SER A 148 4.18 -18.78 17.97
N SER A 149 3.04 -18.70 17.27
CA SER A 149 1.81 -18.04 17.75
C SER A 149 0.82 -19.03 18.36
N ASP A 150 0.03 -18.58 19.34
CA ASP A 150 -1.00 -19.42 19.96
C ASP A 150 -2.29 -19.47 19.13
N LYS A 151 -2.42 -18.58 18.15
CA LYS A 151 -3.54 -18.48 17.23
C LYS A 151 -3.04 -18.35 15.78
N ALA A 152 -3.93 -18.60 14.83
CA ALA A 152 -3.68 -18.36 13.41
C ALA A 152 -4.41 -17.11 12.90
N CYS A 153 -3.95 -16.51 11.81
CA CYS A 153 -4.76 -15.60 11.01
C CYS A 153 -5.39 -16.37 9.84
N LEU A 154 -6.64 -16.04 9.52
CA LEU A 154 -7.31 -16.49 8.31
C LEU A 154 -6.90 -15.59 7.14
N TYR A 155 -6.53 -16.21 6.04
CA TYR A 155 -6.15 -15.51 4.82
C TYR A 155 -6.88 -16.13 3.62
N SER A 156 -7.53 -15.36 2.78
CA SER A 156 -8.38 -15.94 1.76
C SER A 156 -8.55 -15.10 0.50
N HIS A 157 -8.92 -15.78 -0.59
CA HIS A 157 -9.31 -15.17 -1.86
C HIS A 157 -10.75 -15.50 -2.23
N THR A 158 -11.48 -14.55 -2.77
CA THR A 158 -12.82 -14.73 -3.35
C THR A 158 -13.77 -15.58 -2.49
N ARG A 159 -14.21 -16.76 -2.96
CA ARG A 159 -15.09 -17.69 -2.21
C ARG A 159 -14.43 -18.21 -0.92
N GLY A 160 -13.09 -18.26 -0.87
CA GLY A 160 -12.37 -18.55 0.37
C GLY A 160 -12.75 -17.64 1.52
N GLY A 161 -13.13 -16.38 1.22
CA GLY A 161 -13.64 -15.43 2.20
C GLY A 161 -14.91 -15.92 2.92
N TYR A 162 -15.79 -16.60 2.21
CA TYR A 162 -16.98 -17.19 2.85
C TYR A 162 -16.62 -18.40 3.72
N TYR A 163 -15.73 -19.30 3.26
CA TYR A 163 -15.25 -20.42 4.08
C TYR A 163 -14.58 -19.92 5.36
N THR A 164 -13.69 -18.94 5.27
CA THR A 164 -13.00 -18.38 6.44
C THR A 164 -13.95 -17.63 7.37
N LEU A 165 -14.98 -16.98 6.84
CA LEU A 165 -16.04 -16.36 7.63
C LEU A 165 -16.82 -17.42 8.44
N LYS A 166 -17.11 -18.57 7.86
CA LYS A 166 -17.76 -19.70 8.55
C LYS A 166 -16.86 -20.30 9.64
N VAL A 167 -15.58 -20.47 9.35
CA VAL A 167 -14.60 -20.94 10.34
C VAL A 167 -14.57 -20.01 11.55
N ALA A 168 -14.46 -18.70 11.32
CA ALA A 168 -14.41 -17.72 12.39
C ALA A 168 -15.67 -17.74 13.26
N THR A 169 -16.86 -17.73 12.64
CA THR A 169 -18.12 -17.42 13.32
C THR A 169 -18.98 -18.65 13.59
N THR A 170 -19.23 -19.51 12.61
CA THR A 170 -20.11 -20.68 12.73
C THR A 170 -19.42 -21.79 13.52
N PHE A 171 -18.14 -22.06 13.24
CA PHE A 171 -17.30 -22.98 14.01
C PHE A 171 -16.68 -22.32 15.26
N LYS A 172 -16.94 -21.01 15.48
CA LYS A 172 -16.53 -20.24 16.66
C LYS A 172 -15.02 -20.19 16.90
N ARG A 173 -14.21 -20.37 15.87
CA ARG A 173 -12.75 -20.36 16.02
C ARG A 173 -12.20 -18.99 16.41
N GLN A 174 -12.94 -17.90 16.20
CA GLN A 174 -12.59 -16.56 16.68
C GLN A 174 -12.49 -16.47 18.21
N GLU A 175 -13.15 -17.37 18.95
CA GLU A 175 -13.14 -17.34 20.41
C GLU A 175 -11.77 -17.78 20.98
N ASN A 176 -11.08 -18.72 20.30
CA ASN A 176 -9.88 -19.36 20.87
C ASN A 176 -8.69 -19.60 19.93
N ALA A 177 -8.90 -19.76 18.62
CA ALA A 177 -7.88 -20.25 17.69
C ALA A 177 -7.48 -19.26 16.60
N ILE A 178 -8.29 -18.23 16.33
CA ILE A 178 -8.05 -17.26 15.27
C ILE A 178 -7.88 -15.88 15.88
N ALA A 179 -6.89 -15.13 15.37
CA ALA A 179 -6.53 -13.79 15.82
C ALA A 179 -6.98 -12.69 14.84
N CYS A 180 -7.01 -12.98 13.54
CA CYS A 180 -7.37 -11.98 12.53
C CYS A 180 -7.96 -12.62 11.26
N TYR A 181 -8.59 -11.77 10.44
CA TYR A 181 -9.20 -12.12 9.16
C TYR A 181 -8.67 -11.20 8.07
N VAL A 182 -7.99 -11.78 7.07
CA VAL A 182 -7.47 -11.08 5.89
C VAL A 182 -8.11 -11.68 4.65
N SER A 183 -8.65 -10.86 3.75
CA SER A 183 -9.26 -11.40 2.54
C SER A 183 -9.16 -10.46 1.35
N TYR A 184 -8.89 -11.03 0.19
CA TYR A 184 -8.84 -10.34 -1.09
C TYR A 184 -10.15 -10.55 -1.84
N TYR A 185 -10.84 -9.46 -2.18
CA TYR A 185 -12.12 -9.44 -2.91
C TYR A 185 -13.06 -10.59 -2.50
N PRO A 186 -13.37 -10.71 -1.17
CA PRO A 186 -14.07 -11.86 -0.60
C PRO A 186 -15.52 -11.97 -1.07
N HIS A 187 -16.05 -13.20 -1.01
CA HIS A 187 -17.48 -13.41 -0.94
C HIS A 187 -17.92 -13.26 0.53
N LEU A 188 -18.59 -12.15 0.83
CA LEU A 188 -19.17 -11.87 2.15
C LEU A 188 -20.70 -12.04 2.17
N GLN A 189 -21.25 -12.69 1.16
CA GLN A 189 -22.63 -13.18 1.10
C GLN A 189 -22.61 -14.70 0.94
N ASP A 190 -23.73 -15.35 1.26
CA ASP A 190 -23.91 -16.76 0.94
C ASP A 190 -23.82 -16.97 -0.58
N PRO A 191 -22.88 -17.78 -1.07
CA PRO A 191 -22.69 -17.97 -2.50
C PRO A 191 -23.87 -18.68 -3.21
N ASN A 192 -24.72 -19.39 -2.46
CA ASN A 192 -25.92 -20.09 -2.97
C ASN A 192 -27.21 -19.30 -2.73
N ALA A 193 -27.14 -18.11 -2.14
CA ALA A 193 -28.32 -17.29 -1.94
C ALA A 193 -28.96 -16.90 -3.28
N PRO A 194 -30.29 -16.70 -3.33
CA PRO A 194 -30.96 -16.15 -4.51
C PRO A 194 -30.35 -14.82 -4.97
N GLU A 195 -30.38 -14.56 -6.26
CA GLU A 195 -29.72 -13.40 -6.88
C GLU A 195 -29.93 -12.08 -6.15
N PRO A 196 -31.16 -11.67 -5.73
CA PRO A 196 -31.34 -10.43 -5.00
C PRO A 196 -30.51 -10.36 -3.71
N LEU A 197 -30.39 -11.47 -2.97
CA LEU A 197 -29.59 -11.54 -1.75
C LEU A 197 -28.09 -11.57 -2.04
N GLN A 198 -27.67 -12.08 -3.20
CA GLN A 198 -26.25 -12.02 -3.58
C GLN A 198 -25.78 -10.60 -3.95
N VAL A 199 -26.69 -9.71 -4.32
CA VAL A 199 -26.38 -8.33 -4.73
C VAL A 199 -26.58 -7.34 -3.59
N TYR A 200 -27.60 -7.55 -2.77
CA TYR A 200 -28.05 -6.55 -1.77
C TYR A 200 -27.89 -7.01 -0.32
N GLY A 201 -27.61 -8.27 -0.09
CA GLY A 201 -27.43 -8.84 1.24
C GLY A 201 -26.01 -9.32 1.50
N TYR A 202 -25.62 -9.29 2.75
CA TYR A 202 -24.41 -9.95 3.24
C TYR A 202 -24.79 -11.19 4.07
N ALA A 203 -23.82 -12.08 4.30
CA ALA A 203 -24.04 -13.26 5.13
C ALA A 203 -24.30 -12.89 6.60
N PRO A 204 -25.26 -13.52 7.28
CA PRO A 204 -25.55 -13.24 8.68
C PRO A 204 -24.35 -13.40 9.62
N GLU A 205 -23.33 -14.11 9.18
CA GLU A 205 -22.06 -14.29 9.85
C GLU A 205 -21.32 -12.96 10.07
N ILE A 206 -21.49 -11.99 9.19
CA ILE A 206 -20.89 -10.64 9.30
C ILE A 206 -21.30 -9.97 10.62
N GLU A 207 -22.55 -10.13 11.03
CA GLU A 207 -23.06 -9.59 12.31
C GLU A 207 -22.33 -10.16 13.54
N ARG A 208 -21.65 -11.29 13.37
CA ARG A 208 -20.98 -12.03 14.45
C ARG A 208 -19.46 -12.03 14.34
N LEU A 209 -18.89 -11.58 13.20
CA LEU A 209 -17.44 -11.55 13.00
C LEU A 209 -16.82 -10.46 13.89
N GLY A 210 -16.22 -10.87 15.01
CA GLY A 210 -15.58 -9.99 15.98
C GLY A 210 -14.06 -9.83 15.81
N LEU A 211 -13.47 -10.52 14.82
CA LEU A 211 -12.03 -10.44 14.55
C LEU A 211 -11.63 -9.12 13.92
N PRO A 212 -10.44 -8.60 14.24
CA PRO A 212 -9.79 -7.61 13.40
C PRO A 212 -9.77 -8.08 11.94
N THR A 213 -10.27 -7.24 11.05
CA THR A 213 -10.55 -7.61 9.65
C THR A 213 -9.88 -6.64 8.68
N LEU A 214 -9.19 -7.18 7.67
CA LEU A 214 -8.56 -6.43 6.59
C LEU A 214 -9.00 -6.99 5.25
N VAL A 215 -9.60 -6.15 4.41
CA VAL A 215 -10.10 -6.53 3.10
C VAL A 215 -9.49 -5.67 2.01
N PHE A 216 -9.07 -6.32 0.91
CA PHE A 216 -8.52 -5.68 -0.28
C PHE A 216 -9.41 -5.92 -1.48
N ILE A 217 -9.64 -4.88 -2.29
CA ILE A 217 -10.24 -4.99 -3.62
C ILE A 217 -9.57 -4.04 -4.60
N GLY A 218 -9.80 -4.26 -5.90
CA GLY A 218 -9.55 -3.25 -6.93
C GLY A 218 -10.79 -2.38 -7.16
N ASP A 219 -10.60 -1.18 -7.68
CA ASP A 219 -11.71 -0.28 -8.01
C ASP A 219 -12.52 -0.76 -9.24
N GLU A 220 -11.93 -1.63 -10.08
CA GLU A 220 -12.59 -2.33 -11.19
C GLU A 220 -13.30 -3.62 -10.77
N GLU A 221 -13.51 -3.85 -9.46
CA GLU A 221 -14.28 -5.00 -8.97
C GLU A 221 -15.73 -4.91 -9.46
N GLN A 222 -16.35 -6.07 -9.75
CA GLN A 222 -17.76 -6.12 -10.14
C GLN A 222 -18.66 -5.40 -9.13
N TYR A 223 -19.56 -4.56 -9.62
CA TYR A 223 -20.45 -3.73 -8.80
C TYR A 223 -21.14 -4.50 -7.67
N GLN A 224 -21.73 -5.67 -7.98
CA GLN A 224 -22.45 -6.48 -7.01
C GLN A 224 -21.52 -6.94 -5.87
N ARG A 225 -20.31 -7.34 -6.21
CA ARG A 225 -19.31 -7.81 -5.24
C ARG A 225 -18.83 -6.68 -4.36
N ARG A 226 -18.43 -5.58 -4.98
CA ARG A 226 -17.96 -4.38 -4.31
C ARG A 226 -19.01 -3.86 -3.31
N ARG A 227 -20.28 -3.77 -3.76
CA ARG A 227 -21.38 -3.32 -2.89
C ARG A 227 -21.55 -4.17 -1.64
N VAL A 228 -21.51 -5.50 -1.77
CA VAL A 228 -21.65 -6.40 -0.61
C VAL A 228 -20.47 -6.22 0.35
N ILE A 229 -19.26 -6.09 -0.17
CA ILE A 229 -18.05 -5.88 0.66
C ILE A 229 -18.15 -4.55 1.40
N GLU A 230 -18.44 -3.45 0.70
CA GLU A 230 -18.61 -2.12 1.30
C GLU A 230 -19.68 -2.12 2.39
N THR A 231 -20.83 -2.74 2.12
CA THR A 231 -21.92 -2.84 3.11
C THR A 231 -21.49 -3.66 4.32
N SER A 232 -20.82 -4.81 4.11
CA SER A 232 -20.34 -5.67 5.20
C SER A 232 -19.35 -4.93 6.11
N ILE A 233 -18.38 -4.25 5.52
CA ILE A 233 -17.38 -3.48 6.26
C ILE A 233 -18.05 -2.32 7.00
N GLY A 234 -18.96 -1.58 6.36
CA GLY A 234 -19.71 -0.49 6.98
C GLY A 234 -20.48 -0.95 8.23
N VAL A 235 -21.18 -2.09 8.15
CA VAL A 235 -21.91 -2.68 9.30
C VAL A 235 -20.96 -3.01 10.44
N MET A 236 -19.78 -3.58 10.15
CA MET A 236 -18.79 -3.90 11.18
C MET A 236 -18.23 -2.63 11.83
N GLN A 237 -17.93 -1.60 11.04
CA GLN A 237 -17.44 -0.30 11.52
C GLN A 237 -18.49 0.44 12.36
N ASP A 238 -19.76 0.45 11.94
CA ASP A 238 -20.88 1.02 12.69
C ASP A 238 -21.08 0.37 14.07
N GLN A 239 -20.68 -0.90 14.18
CA GLN A 239 -20.68 -1.66 15.44
C GLN A 239 -19.39 -1.47 16.26
N GLY A 240 -18.49 -0.57 15.83
CA GLY A 240 -17.23 -0.27 16.51
C GLY A 240 -16.16 -1.36 16.39
N ARG A 241 -16.26 -2.23 15.39
CA ARG A 241 -15.27 -3.31 15.16
C ARG A 241 -14.10 -2.81 14.32
N ASP A 242 -12.92 -3.38 14.53
CA ASP A 242 -11.73 -3.11 13.71
C ASP A 242 -11.88 -3.80 12.35
N ALA A 243 -12.54 -3.13 11.42
CA ALA A 243 -12.74 -3.58 10.05
C ALA A 243 -12.19 -2.54 9.07
N ARG A 244 -11.26 -2.97 8.22
CA ARG A 244 -10.52 -2.11 7.31
C ARG A 244 -10.72 -2.56 5.88
N PHE A 245 -10.81 -1.58 4.99
CA PHE A 245 -11.11 -1.79 3.60
C PHE A 245 -10.22 -0.92 2.73
N ILE A 246 -9.44 -1.56 1.85
CA ILE A 246 -8.50 -0.90 0.96
C ILE A 246 -8.90 -1.17 -0.48
N VAL A 247 -9.06 -0.10 -1.24
CA VAL A 247 -9.40 -0.14 -2.67
C VAL A 247 -8.21 0.32 -3.48
N TYR A 248 -7.70 -0.54 -4.36
CA TYR A 248 -6.59 -0.21 -5.25
C TYR A 248 -7.11 0.31 -6.59
N PRO A 249 -6.65 1.47 -7.05
CA PRO A 249 -7.06 2.04 -8.33
C PRO A 249 -6.44 1.27 -9.51
N GLY A 250 -7.19 1.21 -10.63
CA GLY A 250 -6.73 0.65 -11.89
C GLY A 250 -6.53 -0.86 -11.91
N VAL A 251 -7.04 -1.58 -10.92
CA VAL A 251 -6.96 -3.04 -10.87
C VAL A 251 -8.31 -3.69 -10.62
N GLY A 252 -8.49 -4.87 -11.19
CA GLY A 252 -9.68 -5.70 -10.97
C GLY A 252 -9.40 -6.88 -10.06
N ARG A 253 -10.39 -7.78 -9.96
CA ARG A 253 -10.27 -9.02 -9.20
C ARG A 253 -9.08 -9.86 -9.67
N GLY A 254 -8.31 -10.40 -8.75
CA GLY A 254 -7.16 -11.26 -9.03
C GLY A 254 -5.89 -10.49 -9.36
N PHE A 255 -5.79 -9.21 -8.99
CA PHE A 255 -4.61 -8.41 -9.23
C PHE A 255 -3.32 -9.03 -8.63
N ASP A 256 -3.46 -9.79 -7.56
CA ASP A 256 -2.35 -10.39 -6.81
C ASP A 256 -1.93 -11.80 -7.28
N PHE A 257 -2.61 -12.35 -8.28
CA PHE A 257 -2.23 -13.62 -8.94
C PHE A 257 -2.43 -13.60 -10.47
N ARG A 258 -2.23 -12.46 -11.11
CA ARG A 258 -2.30 -12.35 -12.57
C ARG A 258 -1.21 -13.20 -13.25
N ALA A 259 -1.59 -13.85 -14.34
CA ALA A 259 -0.61 -14.48 -15.21
C ALA A 259 0.24 -13.40 -15.92
N GLU A 260 1.48 -13.73 -16.23
CA GLU A 260 2.47 -12.82 -16.82
C GLU A 260 1.93 -12.04 -18.03
N ASN A 261 1.29 -12.72 -18.96
CA ASN A 261 0.81 -12.15 -20.21
C ASN A 261 -0.39 -11.18 -20.07
N VAL A 262 -0.97 -11.04 -18.88
CA VAL A 262 -2.12 -10.14 -18.62
C VAL A 262 -1.89 -9.25 -17.39
N ARG A 263 -0.73 -9.34 -16.77
CA ARG A 263 -0.36 -8.55 -15.61
C ARG A 263 -0.01 -7.13 -16.02
N THR A 264 -0.48 -6.17 -15.25
CA THR A 264 -0.20 -4.75 -15.45
C THR A 264 0.73 -4.21 -14.37
N PHE A 265 1.32 -3.05 -14.60
CA PHE A 265 2.10 -2.34 -13.58
C PHE A 265 1.25 -2.01 -12.33
N ALA A 266 -0.04 -1.67 -12.52
CA ALA A 266 -0.96 -1.45 -11.41
C ALA A 266 -1.17 -2.73 -10.59
N ASP A 267 -1.29 -3.91 -11.24
CA ASP A 267 -1.36 -5.19 -10.54
C ASP A 267 -0.09 -5.46 -9.70
N ASP A 268 1.09 -5.14 -10.23
CA ASP A 268 2.38 -5.31 -9.51
C ASP A 268 2.41 -4.44 -8.24
N LEU A 269 2.14 -3.14 -8.37
CA LEU A 269 2.14 -2.22 -7.24
C LEU A 269 1.09 -2.59 -6.19
N ALA A 270 -0.15 -2.87 -6.62
CA ALA A 270 -1.23 -3.25 -5.71
C ALA A 270 -0.92 -4.55 -4.97
N SER A 271 -0.31 -5.54 -5.65
CA SER A 271 0.06 -6.82 -5.05
C SER A 271 1.13 -6.66 -3.97
N LYS A 272 2.17 -5.89 -4.26
CA LYS A 272 3.28 -5.65 -3.31
C LYS A 272 2.79 -4.91 -2.07
N ASP A 273 2.03 -3.82 -2.26
CA ASP A 273 1.47 -3.05 -1.14
C ASP A 273 0.47 -3.87 -0.32
N ALA A 274 -0.47 -4.58 -0.97
CA ALA A 274 -1.45 -5.41 -0.28
C ALA A 274 -0.80 -6.50 0.58
N LEU A 275 0.23 -7.18 0.06
CA LEU A 275 0.94 -8.20 0.81
C LEU A 275 1.71 -7.63 1.99
N GLN A 276 2.37 -6.48 1.82
CA GLN A 276 3.09 -5.80 2.90
C GLN A 276 2.13 -5.41 4.03
N ARG A 277 0.97 -4.82 3.69
CA ARG A 277 -0.08 -4.48 4.67
C ARG A 277 -0.64 -5.72 5.36
N ALA A 278 -0.96 -6.77 4.60
CA ALA A 278 -1.43 -8.04 5.15
C ALA A 278 -0.43 -8.64 6.13
N ALA A 279 0.86 -8.67 5.77
CA ALA A 279 1.92 -9.21 6.62
C ALA A 279 2.07 -8.41 7.93
N THR A 280 2.08 -7.08 7.86
CA THR A 280 2.14 -6.20 9.03
C THR A 280 0.93 -6.39 9.94
N PHE A 281 -0.27 -6.42 9.35
CA PHE A 281 -1.52 -6.64 10.07
C PHE A 281 -1.52 -8.00 10.79
N MET A 282 -1.16 -9.09 10.10
CA MET A 282 -1.11 -10.42 10.70
C MET A 282 -0.07 -10.52 11.81
N ARG A 283 1.16 -9.98 11.61
CA ARG A 283 2.19 -9.98 12.66
C ARG A 283 1.70 -9.30 13.93
N THR A 284 1.05 -8.15 13.80
CA THR A 284 0.52 -7.41 14.95
C THR A 284 -0.48 -8.22 15.77
N HIS A 285 -1.39 -8.93 15.10
CA HIS A 285 -2.41 -9.71 15.79
C HIS A 285 -1.94 -11.11 16.25
N LEU A 286 -0.82 -11.61 15.69
CA LEU A 286 -0.22 -12.90 16.07
C LEU A 286 0.93 -12.76 17.08
N ALA A 287 1.39 -11.54 17.35
CA ALA A 287 2.40 -11.29 18.37
C ALA A 287 1.87 -11.76 19.74
N LYS A 288 2.67 -12.53 20.46
CA LYS A 288 2.36 -12.84 21.85
C LYS A 288 2.38 -11.55 22.66
N PRO A 289 1.44 -11.35 23.60
CA PRO A 289 1.53 -10.25 24.52
C PRO A 289 2.90 -10.29 25.19
N VAL A 290 3.71 -9.28 24.97
CA VAL A 290 4.92 -9.09 25.77
C VAL A 290 4.42 -8.76 27.17
N GLU A 291 4.74 -9.58 28.18
CA GLU A 291 4.61 -9.20 29.56
C GLU A 291 5.58 -8.05 29.84
N SER A 292 5.23 -6.85 29.41
CA SER A 292 5.98 -5.64 29.68
C SER A 292 5.42 -4.99 30.93
N ALA A 293 6.27 -4.76 31.87
CA ALA A 293 6.02 -3.85 32.98
C ALA A 293 5.79 -2.43 32.42
N GLY A 294 4.52 -2.02 32.39
CA GLY A 294 4.07 -0.71 31.92
C GLY A 294 3.06 -0.87 30.78
N ALA A 295 1.78 -0.66 31.10
CA ALA A 295 0.70 -0.74 30.13
C ALA A 295 0.86 0.35 29.06
N GLU A 296 1.52 0.04 27.96
CA GLU A 296 1.30 0.74 26.71
C GLU A 296 -0.12 0.39 26.27
N ALA A 297 -0.94 1.43 26.05
CA ALA A 297 -2.28 1.27 25.53
C ALA A 297 -2.21 0.43 24.26
N ALA A 298 -3.00 -0.64 24.18
CA ALA A 298 -3.05 -1.50 23.02
C ALA A 298 -3.30 -0.63 21.76
N LEU A 299 -2.41 -0.75 20.77
CA LEU A 299 -2.56 -0.10 19.49
C LEU A 299 -3.86 -0.60 18.84
N THR A 300 -4.73 0.30 18.43
CA THR A 300 -6.01 -0.01 17.78
C THR A 300 -6.05 0.59 16.39
N GLY A 301 -6.86 -0.01 15.52
CA GLY A 301 -7.14 0.54 14.21
C GLY A 301 -5.89 0.69 13.34
N GLU A 302 -5.75 1.82 12.67
CA GLU A 302 -4.65 2.12 11.74
C GLU A 302 -3.26 2.09 12.37
N ALA A 303 -3.14 2.32 13.67
CA ALA A 303 -1.88 2.21 14.40
C ALA A 303 -1.27 0.81 14.31
N LEU A 304 -2.08 -0.22 14.10
CA LEU A 304 -1.62 -1.60 13.93
C LEU A 304 -1.00 -1.88 12.56
N TYR A 305 -1.30 -1.07 11.55
CA TYR A 305 -0.70 -1.22 10.23
C TYR A 305 0.74 -0.81 10.16
N ASN A 306 1.07 0.19 10.96
CA ASN A 306 2.36 0.83 10.89
C ASN A 306 2.91 0.87 12.31
N SER A 307 3.92 0.03 12.57
CA SER A 307 4.61 -0.03 13.86
C SER A 307 5.28 1.29 14.25
N ASP A 308 5.46 2.19 13.28
CA ASP A 308 6.11 3.48 13.46
C ASP A 308 5.13 4.58 13.87
N LYS A 309 3.83 4.34 13.74
CA LYS A 309 2.82 5.32 14.13
C LYS A 309 2.89 5.62 15.64
N ALA A 310 2.88 6.90 15.98
CA ALA A 310 2.78 7.38 17.35
C ALA A 310 1.31 7.64 17.73
N PRO A 311 0.60 6.73 18.41
CA PRO A 311 -0.84 6.86 18.67
C PRO A 311 -1.21 8.02 19.57
N GLN A 312 -0.22 8.58 20.31
CA GLN A 312 -0.40 9.77 21.14
C GLN A 312 -0.16 11.08 20.39
N SER A 313 0.26 11.02 19.14
CA SER A 313 0.57 12.18 18.30
C SER A 313 -0.48 12.38 17.20
N MET A 314 -0.59 13.63 16.75
CA MET A 314 -1.30 13.94 15.49
C MET A 314 -0.50 13.48 14.26
N LEU A 315 0.83 13.29 14.41
CA LEU A 315 1.67 12.71 13.36
C LEU A 315 1.36 11.24 13.18
N TYR A 316 1.32 10.79 11.92
CA TYR A 316 1.17 9.37 11.59
C TYR A 316 2.42 8.58 11.97
N ASP A 317 3.60 9.16 11.74
CA ASP A 317 4.90 8.66 12.18
C ASP A 317 5.72 9.82 12.77
N LEU A 318 6.61 9.51 13.70
CA LEU A 318 7.49 10.51 14.29
C LEU A 318 8.65 10.84 13.35
N PRO A 319 9.20 12.07 13.41
CA PRO A 319 10.35 12.44 12.61
C PRO A 319 11.56 11.54 12.86
N ARG A 320 12.21 11.11 11.78
CA ARG A 320 13.47 10.36 11.78
C ARG A 320 14.52 11.11 11.01
N GLU A 321 15.76 11.01 11.45
CA GLU A 321 16.89 11.56 10.71
C GLU A 321 17.16 10.71 9.47
N VAL A 322 17.03 11.31 8.28
CA VAL A 322 17.26 10.65 6.98
C VAL A 322 18.73 10.71 6.59
N VAL A 323 19.32 11.89 6.73
CA VAL A 323 20.77 12.13 6.68
C VAL A 323 21.08 13.19 7.74
N PRO A 324 22.34 13.35 8.19
CA PRO A 324 22.67 14.28 9.26
C PRO A 324 22.05 15.67 9.06
N GLY A 325 21.19 16.08 10.00
CA GLY A 325 20.49 17.37 10.01
C GLY A 325 19.27 17.47 9.09
N VAL A 326 18.89 16.42 8.34
CA VAL A 326 17.66 16.37 7.55
C VAL A 326 16.74 15.30 8.12
N TRP A 327 15.56 15.70 8.52
CA TRP A 327 14.57 14.86 9.19
C TRP A 327 13.29 14.79 8.40
N SER A 328 12.56 13.68 8.53
CA SER A 328 11.26 13.52 7.90
C SER A 328 10.31 12.69 8.77
N ALA A 329 9.10 13.19 8.97
CA ALA A 329 7.98 12.45 9.48
C ALA A 329 7.20 11.88 8.28
N ILE A 330 7.23 10.56 8.13
CA ILE A 330 6.65 9.88 6.96
C ILE A 330 5.14 9.78 7.13
N GLY A 331 4.39 10.27 6.15
CA GLY A 331 2.93 10.19 6.16
C GLY A 331 2.39 8.82 5.78
N ALA A 332 1.09 8.62 6.00
CA ALA A 332 0.39 7.42 5.57
C ALA A 332 0.39 7.30 4.04
N THR A 333 0.52 6.09 3.52
CA THR A 333 0.36 5.81 2.08
C THR A 333 -1.10 5.82 1.62
N ALA A 334 -2.04 6.04 2.54
CA ALA A 334 -3.47 6.20 2.31
C ALA A 334 -3.87 7.68 2.12
N PRO A 335 -5.04 7.98 1.57
CA PRO A 335 -5.60 9.32 1.60
C PRO A 335 -5.71 9.87 3.02
N GLY A 336 -5.82 11.21 3.15
CA GLY A 336 -6.08 11.85 4.44
C GLY A 336 -7.40 11.36 5.05
N THR A 337 -7.34 10.89 6.31
CA THR A 337 -8.47 10.37 7.08
C THR A 337 -8.47 10.97 8.48
N TYR A 338 -9.54 10.72 9.24
CA TYR A 338 -9.57 11.04 10.67
C TYR A 338 -8.47 10.30 11.44
N ALA A 339 -8.23 9.03 11.14
CA ALA A 339 -7.29 8.19 11.86
C ALA A 339 -5.82 8.63 11.68
N ASN A 340 -5.42 8.96 10.43
CA ASN A 340 -4.07 9.47 10.16
C ASN A 340 -3.96 11.00 10.33
N SER A 341 -5.00 11.67 10.84
CA SER A 341 -5.03 13.12 11.08
C SER A 341 -4.73 13.97 9.83
N GLY A 342 -4.94 13.42 8.62
CA GLY A 342 -4.57 14.04 7.36
C GLY A 342 -3.08 13.95 7.02
N HIS A 343 -2.25 13.31 7.85
CA HIS A 343 -0.82 13.14 7.60
C HIS A 343 -0.59 12.05 6.54
N ASN A 344 -0.67 12.42 5.27
CA ASN A 344 -0.55 11.57 4.08
C ASN A 344 0.56 11.99 3.11
N ASN A 345 1.37 12.96 3.49
CA ASN A 345 2.60 13.41 2.81
C ASN A 345 3.78 13.36 3.78
N ASN A 346 4.99 13.52 3.28
CA ASN A 346 6.15 13.61 4.14
C ASN A 346 6.31 15.05 4.66
N LEU A 347 6.36 15.21 5.97
CA LEU A 347 6.66 16.48 6.63
C LEU A 347 8.15 16.49 6.98
N SER A 348 8.95 17.19 6.19
CA SER A 348 10.40 17.18 6.31
C SER A 348 10.91 18.50 6.90
N PHE A 349 12.09 18.47 7.51
CA PHE A 349 12.75 19.69 7.96
C PHE A 349 14.27 19.56 7.93
N VAL A 350 14.92 20.70 7.75
CA VAL A 350 16.38 20.84 7.68
C VAL A 350 16.85 21.68 8.87
N ILE A 351 17.70 21.11 9.70
CA ILE A 351 18.32 21.79 10.84
C ILE A 351 19.66 22.39 10.38
N THR A 352 19.83 23.69 10.62
CA THR A 352 21.05 24.45 10.35
C THR A 352 21.58 25.11 11.62
N ASP A 353 22.76 25.72 11.56
CA ASP A 353 23.36 26.41 12.71
C ASP A 353 22.58 27.69 13.13
N ALA A 354 21.66 28.20 12.32
CA ALA A 354 20.92 29.43 12.57
C ALA A 354 19.39 29.26 12.61
N GLY A 355 18.88 28.05 12.45
CA GLY A 355 17.45 27.78 12.50
C GLY A 355 17.04 26.56 11.69
N VAL A 356 15.76 26.31 11.64
CA VAL A 356 15.13 25.18 10.94
C VAL A 356 14.31 25.68 9.77
N VAL A 357 14.38 24.99 8.63
CA VAL A 357 13.48 25.16 7.49
C VAL A 357 12.58 23.92 7.42
N VAL A 358 11.27 24.13 7.49
CA VAL A 358 10.26 23.09 7.39
C VAL A 358 9.75 23.03 5.93
N VAL A 359 9.58 21.83 5.40
CA VAL A 359 8.98 21.59 4.08
C VAL A 359 7.60 20.96 4.28
N ASN A 360 6.58 21.65 3.82
CA ASN A 360 5.15 21.48 4.03
C ASN A 360 4.64 21.86 5.42
N ALA A 361 3.56 22.64 5.41
CA ALA A 361 2.92 23.09 6.64
C ALA A 361 2.08 22.00 7.32
N GLY A 362 1.66 20.97 6.59
CA GLY A 362 0.74 19.92 7.05
C GLY A 362 -0.72 20.16 6.67
N ASP A 363 -1.56 19.12 6.78
CA ASP A 363 -2.97 19.13 6.38
C ASP A 363 -3.90 19.91 7.32
N ASN A 364 -3.45 20.25 8.52
CA ASN A 364 -4.24 21.02 9.49
C ASN A 364 -3.37 21.66 10.56
N TYR A 365 -3.97 22.60 11.32
CA TYR A 365 -3.32 23.34 12.39
C TYR A 365 -2.71 22.44 13.48
N LEU A 366 -3.44 21.43 13.96
CA LEU A 366 -2.99 20.57 15.04
C LEU A 366 -1.86 19.62 14.58
N LEU A 367 -1.86 19.21 13.32
CA LEU A 367 -0.77 18.43 12.72
C LEU A 367 0.52 19.27 12.63
N ALA A 368 0.41 20.52 12.17
CA ALA A 368 1.51 21.48 12.14
C ALA A 368 2.10 21.71 13.53
N LYS A 369 1.22 21.89 14.52
CA LYS A 369 1.62 22.03 15.94
C LYS A 369 2.36 20.78 16.43
N ALA A 370 1.87 19.60 16.13
CA ALA A 370 2.50 18.34 16.53
C ALA A 370 3.91 18.19 15.93
N LEU A 371 4.09 18.54 14.65
CA LEU A 371 5.42 18.56 14.03
C LEU A 371 6.36 19.54 14.73
N HIS A 372 5.90 20.75 15.05
CA HIS A 372 6.70 21.76 15.76
C HIS A 372 7.09 21.29 17.17
N ASP A 373 6.17 20.61 17.87
CA ASP A 373 6.46 20.05 19.20
C ASP A 373 7.54 18.95 19.12
N GLU A 374 7.58 18.15 18.04
CA GLU A 374 8.67 17.18 17.81
C GLU A 374 9.99 17.86 17.44
N ILE A 375 9.97 18.89 16.58
CA ILE A 375 11.18 19.67 16.24
C ILE A 375 11.84 20.21 17.52
N ARG A 376 11.05 20.74 18.46
CA ARG A 376 11.57 21.28 19.75
C ARG A 376 12.19 20.23 20.66
N LYS A 377 11.86 18.94 20.49
CA LYS A 377 12.53 17.85 21.21
C LYS A 377 13.87 17.48 20.60
N ILE A 378 14.04 17.76 19.31
CA ILE A 378 15.21 17.37 18.52
C ILE A 378 16.28 18.48 18.55
N THR A 379 15.85 19.75 18.51
CA THR A 379 16.76 20.90 18.47
C THR A 379 16.19 22.13 19.18
N ASP A 380 17.07 22.94 19.73
CA ASP A 380 16.76 24.27 20.31
C ASP A 380 16.72 25.36 19.22
N GLN A 381 17.06 25.06 17.98
CA GLN A 381 17.04 26.03 16.89
C GLN A 381 15.60 26.41 16.54
N PRO A 382 15.29 27.71 16.36
CA PRO A 382 13.95 28.14 16.01
C PRO A 382 13.62 27.82 14.55
N VAL A 383 12.35 27.51 14.27
CA VAL A 383 11.87 27.43 12.88
C VAL A 383 11.89 28.83 12.28
N LYS A 384 12.55 28.98 11.12
CA LYS A 384 12.72 30.24 10.42
C LYS A 384 11.84 30.39 9.20
N TYR A 385 11.57 29.29 8.52
CA TYR A 385 10.78 29.28 7.29
C TYR A 385 9.97 27.99 7.21
N VAL A 386 8.79 28.09 6.62
CA VAL A 386 8.02 26.97 6.09
C VAL A 386 7.94 27.14 4.58
N VAL A 387 8.28 26.11 3.84
CA VAL A 387 8.23 26.06 2.37
C VAL A 387 7.13 25.11 1.95
N LEU A 388 6.20 25.55 1.13
CA LEU A 388 5.15 24.71 0.55
C LEU A 388 5.65 24.07 -0.75
N GLU A 389 5.54 22.77 -0.87
CA GLU A 389 5.91 22.09 -2.13
C GLU A 389 4.91 22.33 -3.25
N ASN A 390 3.64 22.61 -2.90
CA ASN A 390 2.56 22.96 -3.83
C ASN A 390 1.40 23.64 -3.10
N GLY A 391 0.29 23.91 -3.80
CA GLY A 391 -0.92 24.56 -3.25
C GLY A 391 -1.95 23.60 -2.65
N GLN A 392 -1.65 22.32 -2.53
CA GLN A 392 -2.62 21.32 -2.07
C GLN A 392 -2.80 21.29 -0.55
N GLY A 393 -3.94 20.73 -0.09
CA GLY A 393 -4.34 20.75 1.32
C GLY A 393 -3.29 20.19 2.27
N HIS A 394 -2.64 19.09 1.91
CA HIS A 394 -1.60 18.44 2.73
C HIS A 394 -0.35 19.30 2.92
N ALA A 395 -0.06 20.18 1.96
CA ALA A 395 1.07 21.08 2.03
C ALA A 395 0.73 22.41 2.75
N MET A 396 -0.50 22.94 2.58
CA MET A 396 -0.77 24.34 2.91
C MET A 396 -1.72 24.57 4.10
N LEU A 397 -2.64 23.66 4.44
CA LEU A 397 -3.68 23.94 5.43
C LEU A 397 -3.18 24.15 6.87
N GLY A 398 -1.96 23.65 7.18
CA GLY A 398 -1.28 23.91 8.45
C GLY A 398 -0.62 25.29 8.56
N SER A 399 -0.57 26.09 7.48
CA SER A 399 0.11 27.39 7.43
C SER A 399 -0.37 28.37 8.49
N SER A 400 -1.66 28.34 8.85
CA SER A 400 -2.22 29.20 9.89
C SER A 400 -1.54 29.03 11.25
N TYR A 401 -1.10 27.82 11.60
CA TYR A 401 -0.32 27.59 12.81
C TYR A 401 1.05 28.28 12.75
N TRP A 402 1.77 28.09 11.64
CA TRP A 402 3.13 28.60 11.48
C TRP A 402 3.19 30.13 11.49
N GLN A 403 2.24 30.78 10.78
CA GLN A 403 2.13 32.25 10.80
C GLN A 403 1.81 32.79 12.20
N GLU A 404 0.98 32.10 12.99
CA GLU A 404 0.74 32.45 14.41
C GLU A 404 1.98 32.34 15.27
N GLN A 405 2.94 31.48 14.91
CA GLN A 405 4.25 31.39 15.56
C GLN A 405 5.23 32.46 15.05
N GLY A 406 4.83 33.31 14.12
CA GLY A 406 5.69 34.32 13.48
C GLY A 406 6.66 33.72 12.46
N VAL A 407 6.38 32.53 11.96
CA VAL A 407 7.20 31.85 10.95
C VAL A 407 6.62 32.14 9.56
N PRO A 408 7.37 32.79 8.65
CA PRO A 408 6.90 33.07 7.30
C PRO A 408 6.76 31.78 6.47
N VAL A 409 5.71 31.76 5.66
CA VAL A 409 5.38 30.68 4.72
C VAL A 409 5.73 31.12 3.30
N ILE A 410 6.51 30.31 2.59
CA ILE A 410 7.02 30.56 1.23
C ILE A 410 6.40 29.56 0.27
N ALA A 411 5.96 30.01 -0.91
CA ALA A 411 5.41 29.16 -1.96
C ALA A 411 5.83 29.64 -3.35
N HIS A 412 5.76 28.75 -4.35
CA HIS A 412 5.85 29.14 -5.74
C HIS A 412 4.59 29.93 -6.16
N VAL A 413 4.70 30.85 -7.12
CA VAL A 413 3.57 31.66 -7.57
C VAL A 413 2.41 30.81 -8.11
N ASP A 414 2.70 29.71 -8.80
CA ASP A 414 1.65 28.80 -9.29
C ASP A 414 0.96 28.06 -8.13
N ALA A 415 1.67 27.74 -7.05
CA ALA A 415 1.07 27.19 -5.83
C ALA A 415 0.17 28.23 -5.14
N LEU A 416 0.54 29.52 -5.15
CA LEU A 416 -0.37 30.58 -4.68
C LEU A 416 -1.67 30.61 -5.49
N HIS A 417 -1.60 30.52 -6.83
CA HIS A 417 -2.79 30.48 -7.68
C HIS A 417 -3.68 29.25 -7.34
N GLU A 418 -3.09 28.07 -7.12
CA GLU A 418 -3.84 26.89 -6.67
C GLU A 418 -4.54 27.12 -5.33
N ILE A 419 -3.86 27.76 -4.36
CA ILE A 419 -4.42 28.12 -3.06
C ILE A 419 -5.59 29.07 -3.22
N GLU A 420 -5.44 30.12 -4.03
CA GLU A 420 -6.51 31.10 -4.28
C GLU A 420 -7.76 30.46 -4.88
N GLU A 421 -7.60 29.50 -5.77
CA GLU A 421 -8.70 28.84 -6.46
C GLU A 421 -9.38 27.75 -5.62
N GLN A 422 -8.63 26.94 -4.85
CA GLN A 422 -9.13 25.67 -4.31
C GLN A 422 -9.15 25.62 -2.77
N SER A 423 -8.48 26.52 -2.08
CA SER A 423 -8.24 26.39 -0.63
C SER A 423 -9.50 26.28 0.23
N PHE A 424 -10.59 26.96 -0.13
CA PHE A 424 -11.84 26.86 0.63
C PHE A 424 -12.50 25.50 0.48
N ALA A 425 -12.50 24.91 -0.71
CA ALA A 425 -13.01 23.56 -0.93
C ALA A 425 -12.13 22.52 -0.24
N LEU A 426 -10.80 22.70 -0.26
CA LEU A 426 -9.84 21.86 0.46
C LEU A 426 -10.07 21.93 1.98
N LEU A 427 -10.31 23.14 2.53
CA LEU A 427 -10.62 23.33 3.94
C LEU A 427 -11.93 22.64 4.33
N GLU A 428 -12.99 22.79 3.56
CA GLU A 428 -14.28 22.15 3.80
C GLU A 428 -14.14 20.61 3.78
N GLY A 429 -13.48 20.07 2.77
CA GLY A 429 -13.20 18.64 2.67
C GLY A 429 -12.36 18.12 3.83
N MET A 430 -11.33 18.87 4.25
CA MET A 430 -10.52 18.53 5.42
C MET A 430 -11.34 18.55 6.71
N GLN A 431 -12.15 19.58 6.95
CA GLN A 431 -13.03 19.68 8.14
C GLN A 431 -14.01 18.51 8.22
N ALA A 432 -14.60 18.13 7.09
CA ALA A 432 -15.52 17.00 7.03
C ALA A 432 -14.86 15.67 7.45
N ARG A 433 -13.62 15.41 7.02
CA ARG A 433 -12.89 14.16 7.36
C ARG A 433 -12.16 14.21 8.70
N ALA A 434 -11.61 15.36 9.09
CA ALA A 434 -10.78 15.50 10.30
C ALA A 434 -11.59 15.84 11.55
N LYS A 435 -12.83 16.34 11.40
CA LYS A 435 -13.75 16.68 12.49
C LYS A 435 -13.08 17.63 13.52
N GLU A 436 -13.05 17.25 14.80
CA GLU A 436 -12.42 18.06 15.87
C GLU A 436 -10.90 18.23 15.69
N LYS A 437 -10.23 17.35 14.94
CA LYS A 437 -8.82 17.50 14.59
C LYS A 437 -8.54 18.65 13.62
N ALA A 438 -9.60 19.20 12.99
CA ALA A 438 -9.53 20.40 12.16
C ALA A 438 -9.48 21.71 12.96
N ALA A 439 -9.61 21.64 14.31
CA ALA A 439 -9.67 22.82 15.15
C ALA A 439 -8.49 23.77 14.93
N GLY A 440 -8.78 25.07 14.81
CA GLY A 440 -7.79 26.13 14.57
C GLY A 440 -7.36 26.31 13.11
N THR A 441 -7.68 25.36 12.22
CA THR A 441 -7.31 25.45 10.80
C THR A 441 -8.13 26.50 10.08
N ARG A 442 -7.45 27.38 9.38
CA ARG A 442 -8.04 28.37 8.48
C ARG A 442 -7.15 28.57 7.26
N VAL A 443 -7.75 28.97 6.16
CA VAL A 443 -6.99 29.36 4.96
C VAL A 443 -6.22 30.65 5.24
N VAL A 444 -4.94 30.63 4.93
CA VAL A 444 -4.03 31.78 4.93
C VAL A 444 -3.19 31.73 3.68
N MET A 445 -2.83 32.89 3.15
CA MET A 445 -1.95 32.99 1.98
C MET A 445 -0.47 32.91 2.41
N PRO A 446 0.44 32.43 1.56
CA PRO A 446 1.88 32.52 1.80
C PRO A 446 2.31 33.98 2.03
N ASP A 447 3.31 34.16 2.93
CA ASP A 447 3.87 35.49 3.21
C ASP A 447 4.82 35.96 2.10
N GLU A 448 5.47 35.00 1.42
CA GLU A 448 6.42 35.27 0.35
C GLU A 448 6.22 34.28 -0.80
N THR A 449 6.33 34.79 -2.03
CA THR A 449 6.26 33.95 -3.24
C THR A 449 7.47 34.17 -4.13
N PHE A 450 7.77 33.15 -4.96
CA PHE A 450 8.87 33.20 -5.93
C PHE A 450 8.46 32.60 -7.27
N GLU A 451 9.17 32.97 -8.32
CA GLU A 451 9.07 32.40 -9.66
C GLU A 451 10.32 31.58 -9.98
N GLY A 452 10.16 30.46 -10.65
CA GLY A 452 11.26 29.57 -11.09
C GLY A 452 12.06 28.98 -9.93
N SER A 453 12.96 29.73 -9.31
CA SER A 453 13.79 29.26 -8.22
C SER A 453 14.07 30.33 -7.16
N MET A 454 14.23 29.89 -5.93
CA MET A 454 14.62 30.72 -4.79
C MET A 454 15.74 30.04 -3.99
N ILE A 455 16.61 30.82 -3.38
CA ILE A 455 17.71 30.32 -2.54
C ILE A 455 17.53 30.86 -1.14
N ILE A 456 17.54 29.97 -0.15
CA ILE A 456 17.60 30.30 1.28
C ILE A 456 19.03 29.99 1.76
N GLU A 457 19.75 31.01 2.22
CA GLU A 457 21.03 30.85 2.90
C GLU A 457 20.79 30.96 4.40
N LEU A 458 20.95 29.86 5.14
CA LEU A 458 20.68 29.82 6.58
C LEU A 458 21.73 28.99 7.33
N GLY A 459 22.44 29.58 8.29
CA GLY A 459 23.40 28.86 9.13
C GLY A 459 24.49 28.11 8.36
N GLY A 460 24.95 28.68 7.22
CA GLY A 460 25.95 28.06 6.34
C GLY A 460 25.39 26.99 5.39
N GLU A 461 24.11 26.69 5.47
CA GLU A 461 23.44 25.79 4.52
C GLU A 461 22.81 26.58 3.39
N ARG A 462 23.02 26.12 2.15
CA ARG A 462 22.36 26.61 0.94
C ARG A 462 21.21 25.67 0.60
N ILE A 463 19.99 26.18 0.62
CA ILE A 463 18.75 25.46 0.34
C ILE A 463 18.12 26.06 -0.92
N GLU A 464 18.01 25.27 -1.97
CA GLU A 464 17.47 25.70 -3.25
C GLU A 464 16.05 25.19 -3.43
N LEU A 465 15.11 26.11 -3.63
CA LEU A 465 13.71 25.83 -3.96
C LEU A 465 13.58 25.92 -5.48
N LEU A 466 13.26 24.80 -6.13
CA LEU A 466 13.30 24.70 -7.59
C LEU A 466 11.94 24.29 -8.14
N ASN A 467 11.29 25.16 -8.94
CA ASN A 467 10.23 24.74 -9.84
C ASN A 467 10.87 24.28 -11.16
N LEU A 468 10.86 22.97 -11.41
CA LEU A 468 11.40 22.37 -12.62
C LEU A 468 10.38 22.33 -13.76
N GLY A 469 9.14 22.65 -13.47
CA GLY A 469 7.96 22.61 -14.32
C GLY A 469 6.80 21.88 -13.65
N PRO A 470 5.64 21.82 -14.31
CA PRO A 470 4.49 21.11 -13.77
C PRO A 470 4.81 19.62 -13.57
N ALA A 471 4.33 19.07 -12.46
CA ALA A 471 4.40 17.64 -12.18
C ALA A 471 3.02 17.12 -11.78
N HIS A 472 2.80 16.79 -10.50
CA HIS A 472 1.49 16.44 -10.00
C HIS A 472 0.52 17.62 -10.07
N SER A 473 1.02 18.81 -9.78
CA SER A 473 0.35 20.10 -9.97
C SER A 473 1.26 21.15 -10.62
N PRO A 474 0.72 22.28 -11.09
CA PRO A 474 1.54 23.36 -11.68
C PRO A 474 2.55 23.96 -10.71
N GLY A 475 2.20 24.06 -9.43
CA GLY A 475 3.00 24.70 -8.40
C GLY A 475 4.03 23.82 -7.72
N ASP A 476 4.23 22.58 -8.18
CA ASP A 476 5.17 21.65 -7.56
C ASP A 476 6.60 22.16 -7.61
N ILE A 477 7.28 22.08 -6.47
CA ILE A 477 8.70 22.36 -6.35
C ILE A 477 9.44 21.20 -5.70
N VAL A 478 10.75 21.17 -5.88
CA VAL A 478 11.66 20.34 -5.10
C VAL A 478 12.58 21.21 -4.25
N VAL A 479 13.01 20.69 -3.12
CA VAL A 479 13.97 21.36 -2.24
C VAL A 479 15.30 20.63 -2.34
N TRP A 480 16.32 21.31 -2.91
CA TRP A 480 17.64 20.76 -3.12
C TRP A 480 18.65 21.29 -2.10
N LEU A 481 19.43 20.40 -1.52
CA LEU A 481 20.51 20.67 -0.56
C LEU A 481 21.85 20.28 -1.20
N PRO A 482 22.50 21.18 -1.96
CA PRO A 482 23.68 20.85 -2.78
C PRO A 482 24.84 20.29 -1.97
N ALA A 483 25.13 20.87 -0.80
CA ALA A 483 26.23 20.45 0.07
C ALA A 483 26.03 19.02 0.60
N ARG A 484 24.80 18.61 0.81
CA ARG A 484 24.42 17.27 1.33
C ARG A 484 24.10 16.27 0.23
N LYS A 485 23.92 16.73 -1.01
CA LYS A 485 23.44 15.94 -2.17
C LYS A 485 22.10 15.24 -1.85
N VAL A 486 21.19 15.99 -1.27
CA VAL A 486 19.86 15.53 -0.87
C VAL A 486 18.80 16.38 -1.53
N VAL A 487 17.77 15.73 -2.07
CA VAL A 487 16.57 16.38 -2.56
C VAL A 487 15.37 15.94 -1.73
N ILE A 488 14.52 16.89 -1.35
CA ILE A 488 13.18 16.65 -0.85
C ILE A 488 12.26 16.85 -2.05
N SER A 489 11.76 15.75 -2.62
CA SER A 489 11.14 15.75 -3.94
C SER A 489 9.69 16.24 -3.95
N GLY A 490 9.03 16.28 -2.80
CA GLY A 490 7.60 16.57 -2.78
C GLY A 490 6.82 15.62 -3.70
N ASP A 491 5.75 16.12 -4.28
CA ASP A 491 4.88 15.39 -5.20
C ASP A 491 5.48 15.19 -6.62
N MET A 492 6.75 15.58 -6.82
CA MET A 492 7.53 15.20 -8.01
C MET A 492 7.73 13.69 -8.09
N ALA A 493 7.96 13.02 -6.94
CA ALA A 493 8.25 11.59 -6.88
C ALA A 493 7.48 10.90 -5.76
N PHE A 494 6.87 9.76 -6.08
CA PHE A 494 6.11 8.93 -5.14
C PHE A 494 6.81 7.60 -4.90
N TYR A 495 6.81 7.15 -3.66
CA TYR A 495 7.36 5.88 -3.24
C TYR A 495 6.32 5.09 -2.42
N GLN A 496 6.17 3.81 -2.72
CA GLN A 496 5.22 2.89 -2.06
C GLN A 496 3.73 3.29 -2.17
N ARG A 497 3.38 4.19 -3.07
CA ARG A 497 1.99 4.50 -3.42
C ARG A 497 1.90 4.86 -4.91
N MET A 498 0.70 4.67 -5.46
CA MET A 498 0.44 5.11 -6.84
C MET A 498 0.47 6.64 -6.94
N LEU A 499 0.93 7.11 -8.09
CA LEU A 499 0.80 8.51 -8.50
C LEU A 499 -0.68 8.88 -8.54
N PRO A 500 -1.18 9.83 -7.74
CA PRO A 500 -2.51 10.34 -7.91
C PRO A 500 -2.54 11.24 -9.16
N LEU A 501 -3.46 10.95 -10.07
CA LEU A 501 -3.69 11.75 -11.27
C LEU A 501 -5.05 12.41 -11.14
N PHE A 502 -5.08 13.73 -11.25
CA PHE A 502 -6.28 14.53 -11.24
C PHE A 502 -6.59 15.09 -12.64
N GLU A 503 -7.77 15.68 -12.82
CA GLU A 503 -8.18 16.26 -14.10
C GLU A 503 -7.21 17.33 -14.61
N HIS A 504 -6.56 18.06 -13.72
CA HIS A 504 -5.58 19.10 -14.02
C HIS A 504 -4.14 18.59 -14.15
N THR A 505 -3.86 17.31 -13.89
CA THR A 505 -2.51 16.74 -13.99
C THR A 505 -2.12 16.51 -15.45
N ASP A 506 -1.11 17.23 -15.93
CA ASP A 506 -0.52 17.02 -17.26
C ASP A 506 0.64 16.02 -17.17
N THR A 507 0.34 14.75 -17.45
CA THR A 507 1.33 13.67 -17.38
C THR A 507 2.47 13.82 -18.39
N ARG A 508 2.24 14.49 -19.54
CA ARG A 508 3.30 14.75 -20.51
C ARG A 508 4.28 15.80 -19.96
N ALA A 509 3.74 16.90 -19.44
CA ALA A 509 4.55 17.92 -18.81
C ALA A 509 5.32 17.36 -17.61
N TRP A 510 4.71 16.45 -16.84
CA TRP A 510 5.40 15.77 -15.73
C TRP A 510 6.60 14.95 -16.21
N ILE A 511 6.49 14.20 -17.30
CA ILE A 511 7.62 13.46 -17.87
C ILE A 511 8.74 14.43 -18.32
N GLU A 512 8.39 15.56 -18.94
CA GLU A 512 9.37 16.58 -19.32
C GLU A 512 10.06 17.21 -18.10
N THR A 513 9.32 17.42 -17.02
CA THR A 513 9.84 17.91 -15.74
C THR A 513 10.72 16.87 -15.06
N TRP A 514 10.33 15.60 -15.12
CA TRP A 514 11.14 14.48 -14.60
C TRP A 514 12.52 14.41 -15.27
N ASN A 515 12.60 14.59 -16.58
CA ASN A 515 13.89 14.62 -17.30
C ASN A 515 14.82 15.78 -16.87
N LYS A 516 14.28 16.83 -16.22
CA LYS A 516 15.09 17.91 -15.63
C LYS A 516 15.46 17.60 -14.18
N PHE A 517 14.66 16.76 -13.52
CA PHE A 517 14.87 16.34 -12.15
C PHE A 517 16.00 15.31 -12.03
N GLU A 518 16.14 14.38 -12.99
CA GLU A 518 17.25 13.43 -13.09
C GLU A 518 18.60 14.14 -13.39
#